data_4f94b87e56cf8630f7313f7023472c61
#
_entry.id   4f94b87e56cf8630f7313f7023472c61
#
_cell.length_a   1.000
_cell.length_b   1.000
_cell.length_c   1.000
_cell.angle_alpha   90.00
_cell.angle_beta   90.00
_cell.angle_gamma   90.00
#
_symmetry.space_group_name_H-M   'P 1'
#
loop_
_entity.id
_entity.type
_entity.pdbx_description
1 polymer ?
#
loop_
_entity_poly.entity_id
_entity_poly.type
_entity_poly.pdbx_seq_one_letter_code
_entity_poly.pdbx_strand_id
1 'polypeptide(L)'
;MRGPGERPWMRSTVTRVVVTAIVAVRMLGGSTSVAQDARDHPGYLERAQSGTLGEVRVSAAALSSEESNVAYGSPLGDKLIQPVWIEVENNEDVPYWLMFAGLDPNFFPASEAAEAMAVRGSARELEKLDRRFNELAFRNPVPPGGTVSGFVLTNLHEGVKLLQIDLFADRRSHSFSFLAPVPGLRTDYKESRVFDRNYVAPGGSVVDFTSDKEFTAALEALPCCATNEDGSRNGDPLNLVIIGGIEDAFPSLVRRGWSPTEVTWKGSVMRIMRSAMSRERYPYAPISNLYLFGRPQDIALQKARDNIHQRNHLRLWRSPMLYHGKPVWVGQISRDIGSRLTIHSPTFTTHKIDPDVDEAARALMEDLVYSQGLRAIGLVKGIGAASKSTPRENLTTDPYYTAGRRSVLLFDSKPTSLTEIEVLPWEPFERGFLKPAIEVEADEP
;
A
#
# COMPACT_ATOMS: atom_id res chain seq x y z
N MET A 1 49.29 12.47 -15.57
CA MET A 1 48.46 11.67 -14.66
C MET A 1 47.45 12.61 -14.03
N ARG A 2 46.21 12.59 -14.48
CA ARG A 2 45.14 13.43 -13.96
C ARG A 2 44.24 12.55 -13.10
N GLY A 3 44.05 12.93 -11.83
CA GLY A 3 43.15 12.26 -10.88
C GLY A 3 41.67 12.44 -11.26
N PRO A 4 40.77 11.57 -10.77
CA PRO A 4 39.37 11.58 -11.11
C PRO A 4 38.66 12.76 -10.42
N GLY A 5 37.94 13.55 -11.22
CA GLY A 5 37.19 14.72 -10.78
C GLY A 5 35.98 14.34 -9.95
N GLU A 6 35.83 15.08 -8.86
CA GLU A 6 34.62 15.11 -8.04
C GLU A 6 33.42 15.54 -8.88
N ARG A 7 32.38 14.74 -8.89
CA ARG A 7 31.09 15.14 -9.45
C ARG A 7 30.33 16.01 -8.43
N PRO A 8 29.93 17.22 -8.77
CA PRO A 8 29.11 18.03 -7.88
C PRO A 8 27.72 17.43 -7.75
N TRP A 9 27.28 17.22 -6.53
CA TRP A 9 25.91 16.87 -6.19
C TRP A 9 24.97 18.01 -6.63
N MET A 10 24.22 17.80 -7.69
CA MET A 10 23.14 18.68 -8.09
C MET A 10 22.09 18.70 -6.96
N ARG A 11 21.95 19.85 -6.32
CA ARG A 11 20.80 20.13 -5.46
C ARG A 11 19.55 20.14 -6.34
N SER A 12 18.79 19.05 -6.35
CA SER A 12 17.47 19.07 -6.93
C SER A 12 16.53 19.78 -5.95
N THR A 13 15.96 20.88 -6.40
CA THR A 13 14.93 21.62 -5.66
C THR A 13 13.70 20.73 -5.56
N VAL A 14 13.50 20.12 -4.40
CA VAL A 14 12.30 19.33 -4.10
C VAL A 14 11.16 20.31 -3.94
N THR A 15 10.30 20.40 -4.94
CA THR A 15 9.03 21.13 -4.85
C THR A 15 8.12 20.35 -3.90
N ARG A 16 7.87 20.93 -2.73
CA ARG A 16 7.03 20.35 -1.67
C ARG A 16 5.58 20.32 -2.13
N VAL A 17 5.00 19.14 -2.21
CA VAL A 17 3.55 18.99 -2.32
C VAL A 17 2.96 19.20 -0.93
N VAL A 18 2.28 20.29 -0.70
CA VAL A 18 1.46 20.51 0.50
C VAL A 18 0.08 19.95 0.22
N VAL A 19 -0.23 18.80 0.79
CA VAL A 19 -1.60 18.28 0.81
C VAL A 19 -2.39 19.08 1.84
N THR A 20 -3.06 20.13 1.37
CA THR A 20 -3.98 20.91 2.20
C THR A 20 -5.40 20.51 1.80
N ALA A 21 -6.12 19.88 2.70
CA ALA A 21 -7.56 19.69 2.55
C ALA A 21 -8.26 21.06 2.70
N ILE A 22 -8.50 21.74 1.59
CA ILE A 22 -9.28 22.97 1.56
C ILE A 22 -10.54 22.68 0.77
N VAL A 23 -11.67 22.67 1.46
CA VAL A 23 -13.00 22.71 0.87
C VAL A 23 -13.24 24.14 0.38
N ALA A 24 -13.17 24.36 -0.92
CA ALA A 24 -13.60 25.60 -1.56
C ALA A 24 -14.50 25.24 -2.74
N VAL A 25 -15.79 25.39 -2.54
CA VAL A 25 -16.81 25.37 -3.60
C VAL A 25 -16.69 26.67 -4.39
N ARG A 26 -16.28 26.61 -5.66
CA ARG A 26 -16.50 27.67 -6.63
C ARG A 26 -17.30 27.12 -7.81
N MET A 27 -18.51 27.65 -7.95
CA MET A 27 -19.31 27.49 -9.17
C MET A 27 -18.77 28.46 -10.24
N LEU A 28 -18.31 27.95 -11.38
CA LEU A 28 -18.28 28.68 -12.65
C LEU A 28 -18.65 27.72 -13.79
N GLY A 29 -19.62 28.15 -14.56
CA GLY A 29 -20.32 27.34 -15.52
C GLY A 29 -19.57 27.16 -16.86
N GLY A 30 -19.90 26.07 -17.51
CA GLY A 30 -19.59 25.84 -18.93
C GLY A 30 -19.58 24.38 -19.34
N SER A 31 -20.63 23.93 -20.01
CA SER A 31 -20.86 22.63 -20.66
C SER A 31 -21.44 21.53 -19.79
N THR A 32 -22.69 21.46 -19.88
CA THR A 32 -23.69 20.77 -19.08
C THR A 32 -24.22 19.55 -19.81
N SER A 33 -24.45 18.44 -19.14
CA SER A 33 -25.79 17.99 -18.81
C SER A 33 -25.83 16.56 -18.19
N VAL A 34 -24.83 15.72 -18.37
CA VAL A 34 -24.90 14.34 -17.84
C VAL A 34 -24.03 14.16 -16.59
N ALA A 35 -22.93 14.91 -16.49
CA ALA A 35 -22.15 14.99 -15.26
C ALA A 35 -22.89 15.72 -14.11
N GLN A 36 -23.98 16.40 -14.42
CA GLN A 36 -24.78 17.16 -13.46
C GLN A 36 -25.62 16.29 -12.54
N ASP A 37 -26.19 15.19 -13.07
CA ASP A 37 -26.97 14.22 -12.27
C ASP A 37 -26.12 13.41 -11.28
N ALA A 38 -24.83 13.17 -11.64
CA ALA A 38 -23.88 12.56 -10.70
C ALA A 38 -23.35 13.55 -9.64
N ARG A 39 -23.53 14.85 -9.86
CA ARG A 39 -23.17 15.92 -8.91
C ARG A 39 -24.16 16.13 -7.79
N ASP A 40 -25.37 15.54 -7.89
CA ASP A 40 -26.39 15.60 -6.84
C ASP A 40 -26.13 14.63 -5.67
N HIS A 41 -24.97 13.93 -5.66
CA HIS A 41 -24.53 13.14 -4.52
C HIS A 41 -23.22 13.67 -3.94
N PRO A 42 -23.31 14.59 -2.96
CA PRO A 42 -22.16 15.29 -2.38
C PRO A 42 -21.17 14.37 -1.66
N GLY A 43 -21.57 13.18 -1.23
CA GLY A 43 -20.79 12.34 -0.34
C GLY A 43 -19.40 11.95 -0.85
N TYR A 44 -19.22 11.53 -2.10
CA TYR A 44 -17.90 11.18 -2.63
C TYR A 44 -17.04 12.40 -2.96
N LEU A 45 -17.67 13.53 -3.37
CA LEU A 45 -16.93 14.77 -3.65
C LEU A 45 -16.37 15.41 -2.37
N GLU A 46 -17.08 15.28 -1.25
CA GLU A 46 -16.61 15.75 0.06
C GLU A 46 -15.36 14.98 0.53
N ARG A 47 -15.18 13.74 0.05
CA ARG A 47 -14.03 12.90 0.34
C ARG A 47 -12.94 12.98 -0.72
N ALA A 48 -13.13 13.75 -1.78
CA ALA A 48 -12.17 13.83 -2.87
C ALA A 48 -10.81 14.31 -2.34
N GLN A 49 -9.76 13.58 -2.71
CA GLN A 49 -8.38 13.96 -2.46
C GLN A 49 -7.90 14.82 -3.63
N SER A 50 -7.11 15.85 -3.35
CA SER A 50 -6.60 16.75 -4.38
C SER A 50 -5.11 16.99 -4.22
N GLY A 51 -4.41 17.15 -5.32
CA GLY A 51 -3.00 17.51 -5.36
C GLY A 51 -2.67 18.37 -6.59
N THR A 52 -1.55 19.06 -6.53
CA THR A 52 -1.06 19.91 -7.62
C THR A 52 0.42 19.63 -7.86
N LEU A 53 0.79 19.39 -9.11
CA LEU A 53 2.16 19.27 -9.59
C LEU A 53 2.34 20.17 -10.81
N GLY A 54 3.32 21.08 -10.77
CA GLY A 54 3.42 22.14 -11.78
C GLY A 54 2.16 22.99 -11.78
N GLU A 55 1.55 23.16 -12.95
CA GLU A 55 0.29 23.86 -13.14
C GLU A 55 -0.88 22.89 -13.41
N VAL A 56 -0.69 21.60 -13.11
CA VAL A 56 -1.73 20.56 -13.21
C VAL A 56 -2.27 20.24 -11.84
N ARG A 57 -3.59 20.33 -11.68
CA ARG A 57 -4.31 19.90 -10.48
C ARG A 57 -5.15 18.68 -10.76
N VAL A 58 -5.11 17.72 -9.85
CA VAL A 58 -5.92 16.51 -9.90
C VAL A 58 -6.74 16.40 -8.63
N SER A 59 -8.02 16.05 -8.80
CA SER A 59 -8.92 15.68 -7.72
C SER A 59 -9.51 14.30 -8.00
N ALA A 60 -9.60 13.42 -7.00
CA ALA A 60 -10.12 12.07 -7.19
C ALA A 60 -10.84 11.52 -5.96
N ALA A 61 -11.84 10.69 -6.19
CA ALA A 61 -12.58 9.97 -5.16
C ALA A 61 -13.00 8.58 -5.64
N ALA A 62 -12.89 7.58 -4.77
CA ALA A 62 -13.46 6.25 -5.02
C ALA A 62 -14.91 6.19 -4.50
N LEU A 63 -15.82 5.63 -5.28
CA LEU A 63 -17.21 5.48 -4.90
C LEU A 63 -17.42 4.20 -4.09
N SER A 64 -18.30 4.24 -3.09
CA SER A 64 -18.84 3.04 -2.47
C SER A 64 -19.77 2.30 -3.41
N SER A 65 -20.13 1.06 -3.07
CA SER A 65 -21.13 0.30 -3.87
C SER A 65 -22.49 1.00 -3.93
N GLU A 66 -22.91 1.66 -2.85
CA GLU A 66 -24.15 2.41 -2.80
C GLU A 66 -24.11 3.65 -3.70
N GLU A 67 -23.07 4.47 -3.59
CA GLU A 67 -22.85 5.65 -4.44
C GLU A 67 -22.73 5.26 -5.92
N SER A 68 -22.07 4.12 -6.21
CA SER A 68 -21.94 3.57 -7.56
C SER A 68 -23.31 3.21 -8.15
N ASN A 69 -24.17 2.57 -7.34
CA ASN A 69 -25.52 2.21 -7.77
C ASN A 69 -26.35 3.44 -8.10
N VAL A 70 -26.23 4.50 -7.32
CA VAL A 70 -26.92 5.77 -7.59
C VAL A 70 -26.38 6.42 -8.87
N ALA A 71 -25.05 6.53 -9.02
CA ALA A 71 -24.43 7.20 -10.17
C ALA A 71 -24.73 6.50 -11.50
N TYR A 72 -24.73 5.18 -11.52
CA TYR A 72 -24.90 4.37 -12.74
C TYR A 72 -26.30 3.79 -12.93
N GLY A 73 -27.11 3.77 -11.87
CA GLY A 73 -28.42 3.10 -11.87
C GLY A 73 -28.32 1.57 -11.96
N SER A 74 -27.16 1.01 -11.55
CA SER A 74 -26.84 -0.41 -11.65
C SER A 74 -25.93 -0.84 -10.49
N PRO A 75 -26.13 -2.05 -9.94
CA PRO A 75 -25.37 -2.53 -8.78
C PRO A 75 -23.97 -3.02 -9.18
N LEU A 76 -23.09 -2.10 -9.54
CA LEU A 76 -21.73 -2.38 -10.01
C LEU A 76 -20.92 -3.18 -9.00
N GLY A 77 -21.14 -2.95 -7.69
CA GLY A 77 -20.48 -3.69 -6.62
C GLY A 77 -20.73 -5.21 -6.67
N ASP A 78 -21.89 -5.66 -7.17
CA ASP A 78 -22.21 -7.09 -7.35
C ASP A 78 -21.32 -7.75 -8.40
N LYS A 79 -20.72 -6.96 -9.27
CA LYS A 79 -19.76 -7.39 -10.29
C LYS A 79 -18.32 -7.03 -9.93
N LEU A 80 -18.08 -6.58 -8.69
CA LEU A 80 -16.78 -6.13 -8.20
C LEU A 80 -16.21 -4.95 -9.01
N ILE A 81 -17.08 -4.14 -9.60
CA ILE A 81 -16.72 -2.94 -10.36
C ILE A 81 -16.90 -1.71 -9.47
N GLN A 82 -15.89 -0.85 -9.43
CA GLN A 82 -15.88 0.37 -8.62
C GLN A 82 -15.52 1.58 -9.47
N PRO A 83 -16.42 2.56 -9.60
CA PRO A 83 -16.08 3.84 -10.23
C PRO A 83 -15.12 4.65 -9.36
N VAL A 84 -14.12 5.23 -10.01
CA VAL A 84 -13.25 6.26 -9.45
C VAL A 84 -13.54 7.55 -10.22
N TRP A 85 -14.05 8.55 -9.53
CA TRP A 85 -14.21 9.89 -10.09
C TRP A 85 -12.86 10.60 -10.10
N ILE A 86 -12.55 11.23 -11.25
CA ILE A 86 -11.31 11.98 -11.44
C ILE A 86 -11.65 13.29 -12.12
N GLU A 87 -11.03 14.37 -11.68
CA GLU A 87 -11.03 15.66 -12.34
C GLU A 87 -9.58 16.13 -12.50
N VAL A 88 -9.24 16.56 -13.70
CA VAL A 88 -7.91 17.08 -14.04
C VAL A 88 -8.09 18.49 -14.60
N GLU A 89 -7.49 19.46 -13.91
CA GLU A 89 -7.33 20.85 -14.38
C GLU A 89 -5.91 20.98 -14.94
N ASN A 90 -5.79 21.19 -16.24
CA ASN A 90 -4.50 21.31 -16.92
C ASN A 90 -4.28 22.76 -17.34
N ASN A 91 -3.47 23.50 -16.60
CA ASN A 91 -3.09 24.88 -16.93
C ASN A 91 -1.72 24.97 -17.64
N GLU A 92 -1.12 23.82 -18.01
CA GLU A 92 0.09 23.75 -18.80
C GLU A 92 -0.21 23.86 -20.32
N ASP A 93 0.84 24.01 -21.11
CA ASP A 93 0.79 24.26 -22.56
C ASP A 93 0.67 22.99 -23.43
N VAL A 94 0.67 21.80 -22.82
CA VAL A 94 0.57 20.51 -23.51
C VAL A 94 -0.66 19.72 -23.06
N PRO A 95 -1.26 18.88 -23.95
CA PRO A 95 -2.34 18.00 -23.55
C PRO A 95 -1.80 16.83 -22.71
N TYR A 96 -2.53 16.42 -21.69
CA TYR A 96 -2.20 15.26 -20.88
C TYR A 96 -3.15 14.09 -21.11
N TRP A 97 -2.59 12.90 -21.11
CA TRP A 97 -3.30 11.63 -21.22
C TRP A 97 -3.32 10.93 -19.87
N LEU A 98 -4.51 10.71 -19.31
CA LEU A 98 -4.66 9.90 -18.08
C LEU A 98 -4.45 8.43 -18.42
N MET A 99 -3.51 7.80 -17.71
CA MET A 99 -3.20 6.38 -17.86
C MET A 99 -4.10 5.53 -16.96
N PHE A 100 -5.18 4.98 -17.51
CA PHE A 100 -6.15 4.18 -16.75
C PHE A 100 -5.52 2.93 -16.12
N ALA A 101 -4.55 2.31 -16.79
CA ALA A 101 -3.82 1.17 -16.27
C ALA A 101 -2.95 1.50 -15.04
N GLY A 102 -2.62 2.77 -14.81
CA GLY A 102 -1.95 3.24 -13.59
C GLY A 102 -2.87 3.16 -12.37
N LEU A 103 -4.16 3.47 -12.56
CA LEU A 103 -5.19 3.33 -11.54
C LEU A 103 -5.49 1.87 -11.22
N ASP A 104 -5.66 1.07 -12.27
CA ASP A 104 -5.95 -0.36 -12.16
C ASP A 104 -5.51 -1.06 -13.46
N PRO A 105 -4.53 -1.99 -13.40
CA PRO A 105 -4.11 -2.74 -14.59
C PRO A 105 -5.25 -3.52 -15.28
N ASN A 106 -6.29 -3.85 -14.50
CA ASN A 106 -7.48 -4.58 -14.96
C ASN A 106 -8.73 -3.68 -14.89
N PHE A 107 -8.60 -2.41 -15.28
CA PHE A 107 -9.75 -1.50 -15.37
C PHE A 107 -10.78 -2.00 -16.38
N PHE A 108 -12.04 -1.65 -16.18
CA PHE A 108 -13.13 -2.04 -17.06
C PHE A 108 -13.41 -0.92 -18.07
N PRO A 109 -13.30 -1.16 -19.38
CA PRO A 109 -13.87 -0.28 -20.39
C PRO A 109 -15.37 -0.07 -20.17
N ALA A 110 -15.88 1.11 -20.49
CA ALA A 110 -17.29 1.45 -20.28
C ALA A 110 -18.26 0.44 -20.92
N SER A 111 -17.98 0.01 -22.15
CA SER A 111 -18.79 -0.97 -22.86
C SER A 111 -18.73 -2.37 -22.24
N GLU A 112 -17.57 -2.80 -21.73
CA GLU A 112 -17.43 -4.08 -21.03
C GLU A 112 -18.25 -4.09 -19.74
N ALA A 113 -18.17 -3.02 -18.96
CA ALA A 113 -18.96 -2.89 -17.75
C ALA A 113 -20.47 -2.81 -18.03
N ALA A 114 -20.88 -2.13 -19.09
CA ALA A 114 -22.27 -2.11 -19.54
C ALA A 114 -22.79 -3.51 -19.90
N GLU A 115 -21.99 -4.30 -20.65
CA GLU A 115 -22.32 -5.68 -21.00
C GLU A 115 -22.45 -6.56 -19.76
N ALA A 116 -21.54 -6.39 -18.78
CA ALA A 116 -21.57 -7.15 -17.51
C ALA A 116 -22.85 -6.87 -16.67
N MET A 117 -23.47 -5.70 -16.87
CA MET A 117 -24.67 -5.27 -16.15
C MET A 117 -25.96 -5.54 -16.93
N ALA A 118 -25.89 -5.75 -18.24
CA ALA A 118 -27.07 -5.96 -19.08
C ALA A 118 -27.76 -7.30 -18.81
N VAL A 119 -29.08 -7.30 -18.86
CA VAL A 119 -29.86 -8.54 -18.85
C VAL A 119 -29.63 -9.28 -20.17
N ARG A 120 -29.27 -10.55 -20.07
CA ARG A 120 -28.98 -11.38 -21.23
C ARG A 120 -30.12 -11.35 -22.28
N GLY A 121 -29.79 -10.97 -23.52
CA GLY A 121 -30.72 -10.95 -24.65
C GLY A 121 -31.49 -9.63 -24.83
N SER A 122 -31.28 -8.60 -24.02
CA SER A 122 -31.91 -7.29 -24.15
C SER A 122 -31.00 -6.27 -24.83
N ALA A 123 -31.00 -6.25 -26.19
CA ALA A 123 -30.20 -5.29 -26.96
C ALA A 123 -30.54 -3.82 -26.63
N ARG A 124 -31.81 -3.51 -26.37
CA ARG A 124 -32.24 -2.15 -26.01
C ARG A 124 -31.71 -1.70 -24.65
N GLU A 125 -31.65 -2.62 -23.69
CA GLU A 125 -31.12 -2.33 -22.36
C GLU A 125 -29.60 -2.14 -22.44
N LEU A 126 -28.91 -3.01 -23.16
CA LEU A 126 -27.46 -2.87 -23.39
C LEU A 126 -27.13 -1.53 -24.04
N GLU A 127 -27.87 -1.11 -25.11
CA GLU A 127 -27.64 0.19 -25.72
C GLU A 127 -27.82 1.37 -24.76
N LYS A 128 -28.82 1.29 -23.87
CA LYS A 128 -29.04 2.30 -22.83
C LYS A 128 -27.92 2.36 -21.82
N LEU A 129 -27.47 1.19 -21.34
CA LEU A 129 -26.37 1.10 -20.39
C LEU A 129 -25.05 1.56 -21.02
N ASP A 130 -24.73 1.08 -22.22
CA ASP A 130 -23.51 1.47 -22.94
C ASP A 130 -23.44 2.98 -23.14
N ARG A 131 -24.54 3.62 -23.55
CA ARG A 131 -24.62 5.08 -23.66
C ARG A 131 -24.33 5.74 -22.32
N ARG A 132 -25.01 5.31 -21.23
CA ARG A 132 -24.83 5.89 -19.88
C ARG A 132 -23.42 5.75 -19.39
N PHE A 133 -22.81 4.57 -19.53
CA PHE A 133 -21.44 4.30 -19.09
C PHE A 133 -20.42 5.12 -19.87
N ASN A 134 -20.61 5.25 -21.18
CA ASN A 134 -19.74 6.07 -22.01
C ASN A 134 -19.89 7.59 -21.74
N GLU A 135 -21.08 8.06 -21.39
CA GLU A 135 -21.31 9.47 -21.04
C GLU A 135 -20.62 9.85 -19.73
N LEU A 136 -20.56 8.93 -18.78
CA LEU A 136 -19.92 9.13 -17.47
C LEU A 136 -18.39 8.91 -17.49
N ALA A 137 -17.86 8.25 -18.52
CA ALA A 137 -16.45 7.89 -18.58
C ALA A 137 -15.53 9.12 -18.68
N PHE A 138 -14.39 9.06 -18.00
CA PHE A 138 -13.32 10.04 -18.20
C PHE A 138 -12.82 10.00 -19.65
N ARG A 139 -12.62 11.16 -20.25
CA ARG A 139 -12.25 11.27 -21.67
C ARG A 139 -10.88 11.90 -21.83
N ASN A 140 -9.98 11.13 -22.44
CA ASN A 140 -8.67 11.59 -22.87
C ASN A 140 -8.72 12.29 -24.24
N PRO A 141 -7.77 13.21 -24.54
CA PRO A 141 -6.82 13.85 -23.62
C PRO A 141 -7.43 15.03 -22.84
N VAL A 142 -6.77 15.46 -21.77
CA VAL A 142 -7.06 16.73 -21.09
C VAL A 142 -6.36 17.86 -21.86
N PRO A 143 -7.09 18.76 -22.53
CA PRO A 143 -6.46 19.78 -23.37
C PRO A 143 -5.72 20.84 -22.53
N PRO A 144 -4.76 21.58 -23.15
CA PRO A 144 -4.14 22.76 -22.53
C PRO A 144 -5.19 23.78 -22.10
N GLY A 145 -5.05 24.34 -20.90
CA GLY A 145 -5.99 25.29 -20.31
C GLY A 145 -7.38 24.73 -20.03
N GLY A 146 -7.54 23.40 -20.07
CA GLY A 146 -8.84 22.74 -19.94
C GLY A 146 -9.00 21.91 -18.66
N THR A 147 -10.28 21.67 -18.32
CA THR A 147 -10.66 20.77 -17.23
C THR A 147 -11.50 19.63 -17.79
N VAL A 148 -11.15 18.40 -17.42
CA VAL A 148 -11.89 17.19 -17.76
C VAL A 148 -12.21 16.44 -16.48
N SER A 149 -13.47 16.02 -16.32
CA SER A 149 -13.89 15.13 -15.23
C SER A 149 -14.70 13.96 -15.75
N GLY A 150 -14.63 12.83 -15.04
CA GLY A 150 -15.35 11.62 -15.37
C GLY A 150 -14.93 10.44 -14.51
N PHE A 151 -15.45 9.27 -14.82
CA PHE A 151 -15.17 8.06 -14.07
C PHE A 151 -14.25 7.10 -14.84
N VAL A 152 -13.37 6.44 -14.10
CA VAL A 152 -12.67 5.23 -14.53
C VAL A 152 -13.22 4.07 -13.71
N LEU A 153 -13.61 2.98 -14.36
CA LEU A 153 -14.16 1.80 -13.71
C LEU A 153 -13.02 0.83 -13.37
N THR A 154 -12.89 0.50 -12.10
CA THR A 154 -11.77 -0.25 -11.53
C THR A 154 -12.29 -1.44 -10.73
N ASN A 155 -11.42 -2.35 -10.31
CA ASN A 155 -11.78 -3.40 -9.38
C ASN A 155 -12.20 -2.83 -8.01
N LEU A 156 -13.15 -3.49 -7.38
CA LEU A 156 -13.67 -3.08 -6.07
C LEU A 156 -12.60 -3.24 -4.99
N HIS A 157 -12.32 -2.15 -4.30
CA HIS A 157 -11.58 -2.13 -3.05
C HIS A 157 -12.45 -1.50 -1.96
N GLU A 158 -12.44 -2.07 -0.78
CA GLU A 158 -13.21 -1.59 0.36
C GLU A 158 -12.29 -0.89 1.38
N GLY A 159 -12.84 0.07 2.11
CA GLY A 159 -12.18 0.78 3.20
C GLY A 159 -11.22 1.87 2.76
N VAL A 160 -10.13 1.54 2.09
CA VAL A 160 -9.18 2.47 1.46
C VAL A 160 -8.79 1.96 0.10
N LYS A 161 -8.87 2.85 -0.88
CA LYS A 161 -8.35 2.60 -2.22
C LYS A 161 -7.16 3.50 -2.49
N LEU A 162 -6.05 2.91 -2.90
CA LEU A 162 -4.97 3.68 -3.49
C LEU A 162 -5.37 4.12 -4.89
N LEU A 163 -5.29 5.40 -5.15
CA LEU A 163 -5.48 5.99 -6.47
C LEU A 163 -4.11 6.48 -6.97
N GLN A 164 -3.52 5.75 -7.89
CA GLN A 164 -2.34 6.16 -8.62
C GLN A 164 -2.78 6.80 -9.93
N ILE A 165 -2.62 8.11 -10.06
CA ILE A 165 -3.05 8.88 -11.22
C ILE A 165 -1.82 9.38 -11.96
N ASP A 166 -1.52 8.73 -13.06
CA ASP A 166 -0.40 9.06 -13.92
C ASP A 166 -0.92 9.80 -15.16
N LEU A 167 -0.46 11.01 -15.34
CA LEU A 167 -0.71 11.84 -16.50
C LEU A 167 0.55 11.84 -17.37
N PHE A 168 0.39 11.55 -18.65
CA PHE A 168 1.47 11.46 -19.61
C PHE A 168 1.29 12.49 -20.74
N ALA A 169 2.37 13.15 -21.13
CA ALA A 169 2.48 14.00 -22.30
C ALA A 169 3.83 13.75 -23.00
N ASP A 170 4.13 14.46 -24.09
CA ASP A 170 5.44 14.34 -24.74
C ASP A 170 6.56 14.74 -23.79
N ARG A 171 7.38 13.75 -23.37
CA ARG A 171 8.54 13.91 -22.46
C ARG A 171 8.20 14.53 -21.10
N ARG A 172 6.94 14.56 -20.71
CA ARG A 172 6.45 15.04 -19.42
C ARG A 172 5.54 14.02 -18.79
N SER A 173 5.57 13.91 -17.48
CA SER A 173 4.60 13.13 -16.71
C SER A 173 4.39 13.74 -15.34
N HIS A 174 3.18 13.63 -14.84
CA HIS A 174 2.82 13.95 -13.47
C HIS A 174 2.20 12.72 -12.83
N SER A 175 2.68 12.33 -11.66
CA SER A 175 2.16 11.19 -10.90
C SER A 175 1.63 11.65 -9.57
N PHE A 176 0.38 11.33 -9.30
CA PHE A 176 -0.31 11.62 -8.04
C PHE A 176 -0.69 10.31 -7.36
N SER A 177 -0.50 10.25 -6.05
CA SER A 177 -0.91 9.10 -5.24
C SER A 177 -1.83 9.57 -4.13
N PHE A 178 -3.06 9.04 -4.08
CA PHE A 178 -4.03 9.37 -3.05
C PHE A 178 -4.50 8.12 -2.33
N LEU A 179 -4.68 8.22 -1.03
CA LEU A 179 -5.35 7.21 -0.21
C LEU A 179 -6.82 7.63 -0.05
N ALA A 180 -7.67 7.16 -0.96
CA ALA A 180 -9.07 7.51 -0.97
C ALA A 180 -9.87 6.63 0.00
N PRO A 181 -10.51 7.21 1.04
CA PRO A 181 -11.40 6.44 1.91
C PRO A 181 -12.64 5.99 1.14
N VAL A 182 -12.98 4.70 1.29
CA VAL A 182 -14.21 4.09 0.76
C VAL A 182 -15.11 3.73 1.93
N PRO A 183 -16.33 4.28 2.04
CA PRO A 183 -17.24 3.93 3.11
C PRO A 183 -17.61 2.44 3.12
N GLY A 184 -17.83 1.88 4.31
CA GLY A 184 -18.32 0.51 4.49
C GLY A 184 -17.41 -0.39 5.29
N LEU A 185 -16.12 -0.40 5.03
CA LEU A 185 -15.15 -1.23 5.74
C LEU A 185 -14.38 -0.42 6.79
N ARG A 186 -14.17 -1.00 7.97
CA ARG A 186 -13.35 -0.41 9.03
C ARG A 186 -11.90 -0.89 8.88
N THR A 187 -11.08 -0.13 8.17
CA THR A 187 -9.67 -0.46 7.96
C THR A 187 -8.82 -0.25 9.22
N ASP A 188 -7.82 -1.11 9.40
CA ASP A 188 -6.86 -1.06 10.51
C ASP A 188 -5.69 -0.11 10.17
N TYR A 189 -6.02 1.18 10.05
CA TYR A 189 -5.06 2.26 10.20
C TYR A 189 -5.65 3.26 11.21
N LYS A 190 -4.89 3.54 12.26
CA LYS A 190 -5.49 4.10 13.48
C LYS A 190 -5.58 5.60 13.51
N GLU A 191 -4.77 6.31 12.74
CA GLU A 191 -4.83 7.76 12.68
C GLU A 191 -4.37 8.30 11.32
N SER A 192 -5.15 9.18 10.71
CA SER A 192 -4.74 9.92 9.52
C SER A 192 -3.42 10.70 9.72
N ARG A 193 -3.10 11.05 10.97
CA ARG A 193 -1.85 11.73 11.35
C ARG A 193 -0.59 10.90 11.14
N VAL A 194 -0.68 9.57 11.15
CA VAL A 194 0.51 8.71 10.92
C VAL A 194 1.07 8.90 9.51
N PHE A 195 0.23 9.35 8.59
CA PHE A 195 0.59 9.67 7.21
C PHE A 195 1.20 11.09 7.09
N ASP A 196 1.10 11.92 8.13
CA ASP A 196 1.77 13.21 8.16
C ASP A 196 3.29 12.99 8.33
N ARG A 197 4.10 13.57 7.42
CA ARG A 197 5.57 13.52 7.51
C ARG A 197 6.10 14.10 8.82
N ASN A 198 5.36 15.03 9.42
CA ASN A 198 5.70 15.70 10.67
C ASN A 198 5.14 14.97 11.90
N TYR A 199 4.50 13.83 11.73
CA TYR A 199 3.96 13.08 12.86
C TYR A 199 5.07 12.66 13.81
N VAL A 200 4.93 13.08 15.05
CA VAL A 200 5.78 12.68 16.17
C VAL A 200 4.95 11.80 17.09
N ALA A 201 5.42 10.60 17.35
CA ALA A 201 4.78 9.74 18.33
C ALA A 201 4.77 10.45 19.71
N PRO A 202 3.70 10.31 20.52
CA PRO A 202 3.63 10.94 21.83
C PRO A 202 4.87 10.64 22.68
N GLY A 203 5.53 11.69 23.20
CA GLY A 203 6.70 11.58 24.08
C GLY A 203 8.07 11.50 23.39
N GLY A 204 8.16 11.59 22.05
CA GLY A 204 9.42 11.50 21.30
C GLY A 204 9.81 12.81 20.60
N SER A 205 11.11 13.12 20.58
CA SER A 205 11.69 14.06 19.62
C SER A 205 12.05 13.31 18.35
N VAL A 206 11.74 13.89 17.18
CA VAL A 206 12.18 13.32 15.89
C VAL A 206 13.66 13.59 15.71
N VAL A 207 14.42 12.55 15.35
CA VAL A 207 15.84 12.63 15.03
C VAL A 207 16.01 12.37 13.53
N ASP A 208 16.60 13.32 12.81
CA ASP A 208 16.96 13.14 11.39
C ASP A 208 18.42 12.72 11.28
N PHE A 209 18.63 11.49 10.84
CA PHE A 209 19.95 10.92 10.62
C PHE A 209 20.44 11.25 9.21
N THR A 210 21.60 11.88 9.12
CA THR A 210 22.29 12.18 7.87
C THR A 210 23.55 11.32 7.69
N SER A 211 23.96 10.56 8.72
CA SER A 211 25.11 9.66 8.74
C SER A 211 24.63 8.21 8.75
N ASP A 212 25.08 7.41 7.77
CA ASP A 212 24.78 5.97 7.70
C ASP A 212 25.19 5.23 8.97
N LYS A 213 26.38 5.57 9.51
CA LYS A 213 26.90 4.94 10.73
C LYS A 213 26.02 5.19 11.93
N GLU A 214 25.53 6.42 12.11
CA GLU A 214 24.65 6.76 13.24
C GLU A 214 23.28 6.14 13.04
N PHE A 215 22.79 6.16 11.81
CA PHE A 215 21.48 5.57 11.48
C PHE A 215 21.46 4.06 11.66
N THR A 216 22.46 3.34 11.14
CA THR A 216 22.57 1.89 11.32
C THR A 216 22.70 1.51 12.80
N ALA A 217 23.49 2.26 13.58
CA ALA A 217 23.58 2.05 15.02
C ALA A 217 22.22 2.26 15.73
N ALA A 218 21.44 3.27 15.33
CA ALA A 218 20.09 3.50 15.85
C ALA A 218 19.12 2.36 15.46
N LEU A 219 19.21 1.83 14.24
CA LEU A 219 18.42 0.68 13.80
C LEU A 219 18.79 -0.62 14.55
N GLU A 220 20.08 -0.82 14.83
CA GLU A 220 20.57 -1.97 15.61
C GLU A 220 20.11 -1.92 17.07
N ALA A 221 19.98 -0.72 17.63
CA ALA A 221 19.52 -0.50 19.00
C ALA A 221 18.00 -0.68 19.19
N LEU A 222 17.22 -0.80 18.11
CA LEU A 222 15.79 -1.08 18.20
C LEU A 222 15.52 -2.43 18.86
N PRO A 223 14.37 -2.60 19.56
CA PRO A 223 13.97 -3.89 20.11
C PRO A 223 14.02 -4.99 19.05
N CYS A 224 14.37 -6.21 19.45
CA CYS A 224 14.40 -7.36 18.54
C CYS A 224 13.03 -7.64 17.92
N CYS A 225 11.99 -7.44 18.71
CA CYS A 225 10.71 -8.06 18.51
C CYS A 225 9.59 -7.09 18.88
N ALA A 226 8.42 -7.27 18.26
CA ALA A 226 7.19 -6.72 18.76
C ALA A 226 6.80 -7.44 20.07
N THR A 227 5.84 -6.88 20.83
CA THR A 227 5.42 -7.44 22.11
C THR A 227 3.90 -7.63 22.15
N ASN A 228 3.41 -8.27 23.21
CA ASN A 228 2.03 -8.15 23.64
C ASN A 228 1.74 -6.76 24.23
N GLU A 229 0.50 -6.48 24.59
CA GLU A 229 0.02 -5.15 24.99
C GLU A 229 0.75 -4.58 26.21
N ASP A 230 1.03 -5.42 27.21
CA ASP A 230 1.73 -5.02 28.43
C ASP A 230 3.26 -5.07 28.33
N GLY A 231 3.82 -5.45 27.18
CA GLY A 231 5.26 -5.54 26.94
C GLY A 231 5.97 -6.69 27.65
N SER A 232 5.25 -7.59 28.31
CA SER A 232 5.82 -8.66 29.14
C SER A 232 6.39 -9.84 28.34
N ARG A 233 5.95 -10.02 27.08
CA ARG A 233 6.33 -11.13 26.21
C ARG A 233 6.71 -10.64 24.82
N ASN A 234 7.80 -11.20 24.31
CA ASN A 234 8.22 -10.97 22.93
C ASN A 234 7.34 -11.76 21.96
N GLY A 235 6.99 -11.11 20.85
CA GLY A 235 6.28 -11.68 19.71
C GLY A 235 7.20 -11.92 18.53
N ASP A 236 6.65 -11.68 17.34
CA ASP A 236 7.38 -11.83 16.09
C ASP A 236 8.54 -10.84 15.96
N PRO A 237 9.63 -11.21 15.28
CA PRO A 237 10.80 -10.33 15.10
C PRO A 237 10.46 -9.12 14.23
N LEU A 238 11.08 -7.97 14.57
CA LEU A 238 11.02 -6.75 13.76
C LEU A 238 12.04 -6.85 12.62
N ASN A 239 11.70 -7.60 11.58
CA ASN A 239 12.61 -7.99 10.50
C ASN A 239 12.59 -7.07 9.28
N LEU A 240 11.97 -5.89 9.39
CA LEU A 240 11.81 -4.96 8.30
C LEU A 240 11.99 -3.51 8.75
N VAL A 241 12.62 -2.70 7.90
CA VAL A 241 12.65 -1.23 7.98
C VAL A 241 12.24 -0.67 6.63
N ILE A 242 11.29 0.25 6.61
CA ILE A 242 10.88 1.01 5.42
C ILE A 242 11.29 2.45 5.61
N ILE A 243 11.98 3.02 4.62
CA ILE A 243 12.41 4.42 4.58
C ILE A 243 11.71 5.09 3.41
N GLY A 244 10.89 6.09 3.70
CA GLY A 244 10.06 6.80 2.74
C GLY A 244 8.72 7.20 3.33
N GLY A 245 8.03 8.13 2.70
CA GLY A 245 6.65 8.44 3.04
C GLY A 245 5.72 7.27 2.70
N ILE A 246 4.56 7.25 3.33
CA ILE A 246 3.57 6.24 2.99
C ILE A 246 3.10 6.43 1.53
N GLU A 247 3.10 7.65 1.05
CA GLU A 247 2.82 8.03 -0.33
C GLU A 247 3.82 7.46 -1.34
N ASP A 248 5.04 7.11 -0.90
CA ASP A 248 6.06 6.48 -1.73
C ASP A 248 5.98 4.93 -1.63
N ALA A 249 5.82 4.41 -0.42
CA ALA A 249 5.87 2.97 -0.15
C ALA A 249 4.56 2.24 -0.44
N PHE A 250 3.42 2.84 -0.06
CA PHE A 250 2.11 2.19 -0.16
C PHE A 250 1.68 1.87 -1.60
N PRO A 251 1.90 2.75 -2.60
CA PRO A 251 1.65 2.43 -4.00
C PRO A 251 2.37 1.17 -4.47
N SER A 252 3.62 1.02 -4.07
CA SER A 252 4.43 -0.15 -4.41
C SER A 252 3.87 -1.43 -3.79
N LEU A 253 3.45 -1.38 -2.53
CA LEU A 253 2.81 -2.49 -1.83
C LEU A 253 1.49 -2.88 -2.51
N VAL A 254 0.61 -1.91 -2.77
CA VAL A 254 -0.71 -2.18 -3.39
C VAL A 254 -0.56 -2.74 -4.81
N ARG A 255 0.32 -2.19 -5.65
CA ARG A 255 0.62 -2.74 -6.99
C ARG A 255 1.09 -4.19 -6.94
N ARG A 256 1.71 -4.60 -5.84
CA ARG A 256 2.16 -5.98 -5.60
C ARG A 256 1.11 -6.83 -4.88
N GLY A 257 -0.13 -6.36 -4.77
CA GLY A 257 -1.28 -7.11 -4.27
C GLY A 257 -1.41 -7.13 -2.74
N TRP A 258 -0.75 -6.18 -2.04
CA TRP A 258 -0.99 -5.96 -0.63
C TRP A 258 -2.28 -5.18 -0.42
N SER A 259 -3.07 -5.58 0.54
CA SER A 259 -4.34 -4.94 0.91
C SER A 259 -4.32 -4.53 2.38
N PRO A 260 -4.96 -3.40 2.76
CA PRO A 260 -5.16 -3.07 4.17
C PRO A 260 -6.01 -4.14 4.85
N THR A 261 -5.78 -4.36 6.14
CA THR A 261 -6.62 -5.26 6.93
C THR A 261 -7.78 -4.50 7.57
N GLU A 262 -8.83 -5.23 7.91
CA GLU A 262 -9.95 -4.69 8.69
C GLU A 262 -9.67 -4.80 10.19
N VAL A 263 -10.20 -3.86 10.98
CA VAL A 263 -10.17 -4.01 12.45
C VAL A 263 -11.03 -5.20 12.89
N THR A 264 -10.63 -5.85 13.99
CA THR A 264 -11.40 -6.96 14.56
C THR A 264 -12.68 -6.43 15.22
N TRP A 265 -13.85 -6.80 14.69
CA TRP A 265 -15.17 -6.53 15.24
C TRP A 265 -16.17 -7.64 14.85
N LYS A 266 -17.38 -7.62 15.41
CA LYS A 266 -18.34 -8.72 15.17
C LYS A 266 -18.60 -9.03 13.69
N GLY A 267 -18.68 -8.00 12.85
CA GLY A 267 -18.88 -8.18 11.40
C GLY A 267 -17.69 -8.78 10.68
N SER A 268 -16.45 -8.42 11.03
CA SER A 268 -15.25 -9.02 10.44
C SER A 268 -15.09 -10.48 10.84
N VAL A 269 -15.41 -10.83 12.10
CA VAL A 269 -15.44 -12.22 12.57
C VAL A 269 -16.44 -13.07 11.77
N MET A 270 -17.64 -12.52 11.51
CA MET A 270 -18.65 -13.22 10.70
C MET A 270 -18.18 -13.41 9.25
N ARG A 271 -17.50 -12.42 8.65
CA ARG A 271 -16.89 -12.54 7.30
C ARG A 271 -15.79 -13.59 7.26
N ILE A 272 -14.94 -13.67 8.29
CA ILE A 272 -13.93 -14.74 8.41
C ILE A 272 -14.60 -16.11 8.41
N MET A 273 -15.64 -16.29 9.23
CA MET A 273 -16.36 -17.56 9.30
C MET A 273 -16.99 -17.93 7.96
N ARG A 274 -17.63 -16.98 7.29
CA ARG A 274 -18.22 -17.18 5.96
C ARG A 274 -17.15 -17.55 4.92
N SER A 275 -16.06 -16.81 4.85
CA SER A 275 -14.93 -17.08 3.94
C SER A 275 -14.30 -18.46 4.18
N ALA A 276 -14.15 -18.85 5.44
CA ALA A 276 -13.63 -20.17 5.79
C ALA A 276 -14.56 -21.30 5.34
N MET A 277 -15.89 -21.10 5.42
CA MET A 277 -16.89 -22.09 4.99
C MET A 277 -17.08 -22.14 3.48
N SER A 278 -17.14 -21.00 2.82
CA SER A 278 -17.35 -20.90 1.36
C SER A 278 -16.07 -21.06 0.53
N ARG A 279 -14.90 -21.10 1.17
CA ARG A 279 -13.57 -21.03 0.54
C ARG A 279 -13.38 -19.78 -0.32
N GLU A 280 -14.16 -18.75 -0.08
CA GLU A 280 -14.02 -17.46 -0.73
C GLU A 280 -12.80 -16.68 -0.20
N ARG A 281 -12.19 -15.89 -1.06
CA ARG A 281 -11.07 -15.03 -0.71
C ARG A 281 -11.57 -13.85 0.13
N TYR A 282 -10.94 -13.60 1.29
CA TYR A 282 -11.19 -12.41 2.10
C TYR A 282 -9.89 -11.61 2.28
N PRO A 283 -9.57 -10.71 1.34
CA PRO A 283 -8.29 -9.99 1.32
C PRO A 283 -8.13 -8.96 2.45
N TYR A 284 -9.20 -8.63 3.17
CA TYR A 284 -9.19 -7.65 4.26
C TYR A 284 -9.29 -8.28 5.66
N ALA A 285 -9.12 -9.59 5.77
CA ALA A 285 -9.28 -10.29 7.05
C ALA A 285 -8.40 -9.67 8.14
N PRO A 286 -8.94 -9.40 9.35
CA PRO A 286 -8.18 -8.83 10.46
C PRO A 286 -6.97 -9.66 10.84
N ILE A 287 -5.93 -8.99 11.33
CA ILE A 287 -4.77 -9.59 11.97
C ILE A 287 -4.68 -9.14 13.43
N SER A 288 -4.08 -9.97 14.28
CA SER A 288 -3.90 -9.66 15.70
C SER A 288 -2.99 -8.46 15.90
N ASN A 289 -3.29 -7.63 16.90
CA ASN A 289 -2.40 -6.56 17.29
C ASN A 289 -1.09 -7.11 17.85
N LEU A 290 0.01 -6.49 17.41
CA LEU A 290 1.30 -6.53 18.09
C LEU A 290 1.64 -5.12 18.53
N TYR A 291 2.53 -4.98 19.48
CA TYR A 291 2.84 -3.69 20.11
C TYR A 291 4.32 -3.35 19.95
N LEU A 292 4.59 -2.09 19.69
CA LEU A 292 5.92 -1.49 19.66
C LEU A 292 5.80 -0.02 20.09
N PHE A 293 6.78 0.51 20.78
CA PHE A 293 6.75 1.88 21.32
C PHE A 293 5.51 2.16 22.20
N GLY A 294 5.02 1.15 22.93
CA GLY A 294 3.85 1.27 23.80
C GLY A 294 2.50 1.38 23.08
N ARG A 295 2.43 1.08 21.78
CA ARG A 295 1.20 1.15 20.99
C ARG A 295 1.08 0.00 19.98
N PRO A 296 -0.14 -0.34 19.54
CA PRO A 296 -0.33 -1.30 18.47
C PRO A 296 0.21 -0.74 17.14
N GLN A 297 0.30 -1.61 16.11
CA GLN A 297 0.72 -1.19 14.78
C GLN A 297 -0.09 0.00 14.26
N ASP A 298 0.59 0.90 13.55
CA ASP A 298 -0.05 2.05 12.91
C ASP A 298 -0.76 1.65 11.61
N ILE A 299 -0.18 0.68 10.89
CA ILE A 299 -0.69 0.15 9.63
C ILE A 299 -0.56 -1.37 9.65
N ALA A 300 -1.63 -2.04 9.20
CA ALA A 300 -1.64 -3.47 9.00
C ALA A 300 -2.06 -3.81 7.57
N LEU A 301 -1.23 -4.60 6.88
CA LEU A 301 -1.45 -5.03 5.52
C LEU A 301 -1.33 -6.55 5.42
N GLN A 302 -1.97 -7.11 4.42
CA GLN A 302 -1.82 -8.52 4.09
C GLN A 302 -1.78 -8.74 2.59
N LYS A 303 -1.11 -9.80 2.18
CA LYS A 303 -1.13 -10.32 0.82
C LYS A 303 -1.58 -11.77 0.87
N ALA A 304 -2.85 -12.00 0.52
CA ALA A 304 -3.45 -13.33 0.51
C ALA A 304 -3.12 -14.04 -0.80
N ARG A 305 -2.86 -15.36 -0.72
CA ARG A 305 -2.89 -16.27 -1.86
C ARG A 305 -4.34 -16.69 -2.14
N ASP A 306 -4.56 -17.92 -2.55
CA ASP A 306 -5.89 -18.39 -2.95
C ASP A 306 -6.86 -18.63 -1.78
N ASN A 307 -6.33 -18.66 -0.55
CA ASN A 307 -7.16 -18.92 0.64
C ASN A 307 -6.68 -18.11 1.87
N ILE A 308 -7.54 -18.05 2.89
CA ILE A 308 -7.31 -17.30 4.13
C ILE A 308 -6.16 -17.86 5.00
N HIS A 309 -5.74 -19.12 4.78
CA HIS A 309 -4.72 -19.79 5.57
C HIS A 309 -3.29 -19.62 5.02
N GLN A 310 -3.16 -18.99 3.85
CA GLN A 310 -1.88 -18.77 3.16
C GLN A 310 -1.74 -17.31 2.78
N ARG A 311 -1.22 -16.51 3.71
CA ARG A 311 -1.08 -15.08 3.52
C ARG A 311 0.17 -14.54 4.22
N ASN A 312 0.70 -13.48 3.68
CA ASN A 312 1.73 -12.70 4.33
C ASN A 312 1.06 -11.58 5.13
N HIS A 313 1.53 -11.34 6.34
CA HIS A 313 1.11 -10.27 7.22
C HIS A 313 2.23 -9.26 7.36
N LEU A 314 1.92 -7.99 7.20
CA LEU A 314 2.85 -6.87 7.36
C LEU A 314 2.27 -5.89 8.37
N ARG A 315 3.03 -5.57 9.40
CA ARG A 315 2.72 -4.55 10.38
C ARG A 315 3.80 -3.49 10.37
N LEU A 316 3.40 -2.24 10.41
CA LEU A 316 4.30 -1.09 10.37
C LEU A 316 4.01 -0.15 11.54
N TRP A 317 5.08 0.32 12.16
CA TRP A 317 5.08 1.36 13.19
C TRP A 317 5.91 2.54 12.73
N ARG A 318 5.34 3.72 12.76
CA ARG A 318 6.06 4.96 12.49
C ARG A 318 7.07 5.19 13.64
N SER A 319 8.34 5.20 13.32
CA SER A 319 9.39 5.49 14.30
C SER A 319 9.60 7.01 14.47
N PRO A 320 10.23 7.47 15.56
CA PRO A 320 10.62 8.86 15.72
C PRO A 320 11.90 9.21 14.93
N MET A 321 12.23 8.42 13.90
CA MET A 321 13.42 8.61 13.08
C MET A 321 13.05 9.12 11.70
N LEU A 322 13.92 9.99 11.16
CA LEU A 322 14.04 10.31 9.76
C LEU A 322 15.43 9.86 9.29
N TYR A 323 15.54 9.57 8.01
CA TYR A 323 16.81 9.33 7.34
C TYR A 323 16.88 10.21 6.10
N HIS A 324 17.79 11.19 6.10
CA HIS A 324 17.85 12.25 5.09
C HIS A 324 16.48 12.92 4.84
N GLY A 325 15.77 13.26 5.91
CA GLY A 325 14.44 13.86 5.88
C GLY A 325 13.30 12.92 5.49
N LYS A 326 13.58 11.63 5.19
CA LYS A 326 12.56 10.63 4.86
C LYS A 326 12.09 9.91 6.13
N PRO A 327 10.78 9.69 6.28
CA PRO A 327 10.22 8.93 7.40
C PRO A 327 10.75 7.50 7.48
N VAL A 328 10.98 7.00 8.68
CA VAL A 328 11.40 5.62 8.94
C VAL A 328 10.29 4.85 9.65
N TRP A 329 9.95 3.70 9.10
CA TRP A 329 8.97 2.75 9.66
C TRP A 329 9.68 1.48 10.08
N VAL A 330 9.38 1.00 11.27
CA VAL A 330 9.83 -0.31 11.73
C VAL A 330 8.72 -1.31 11.43
N GLY A 331 9.07 -2.45 10.87
CA GLY A 331 8.10 -3.42 10.40
C GLY A 331 8.34 -4.84 10.91
N GLN A 332 7.26 -5.58 10.94
CA GLN A 332 7.23 -7.01 11.14
C GLN A 332 6.50 -7.65 9.95
N ILE A 333 7.14 -8.61 9.31
CA ILE A 333 6.51 -9.43 8.28
C ILE A 333 6.62 -10.90 8.64
N SER A 334 5.51 -11.63 8.49
CA SER A 334 5.44 -13.09 8.65
C SER A 334 4.59 -13.70 7.55
N ARG A 335 4.80 -14.99 7.30
CA ARG A 335 4.03 -15.79 6.35
C ARG A 335 3.25 -16.84 7.10
N ASP A 336 1.93 -16.92 6.88
CA ASP A 336 1.12 -18.03 7.31
C ASP A 336 1.28 -19.21 6.33
N ILE A 337 1.56 -20.39 6.86
CA ILE A 337 1.70 -21.64 6.09
C ILE A 337 0.60 -22.67 6.41
N GLY A 338 -0.34 -22.29 7.26
CA GLY A 338 -1.45 -23.15 7.66
C GLY A 338 -2.17 -22.62 8.89
N SER A 339 -3.03 -23.45 9.46
CA SER A 339 -3.73 -23.17 10.71
C SER A 339 -3.54 -24.33 11.69
N ARG A 340 -3.57 -24.03 12.99
CA ARG A 340 -3.53 -25.02 14.06
C ARG A 340 -4.55 -24.70 15.15
N LEU A 341 -4.92 -25.71 15.91
CA LEU A 341 -5.73 -25.54 17.11
C LEU A 341 -4.84 -25.03 18.26
N THR A 342 -5.33 -24.07 19.01
CA THR A 342 -4.65 -23.53 20.20
C THR A 342 -5.66 -23.02 21.21
N ILE A 343 -5.32 -23.16 22.49
CA ILE A 343 -6.09 -22.56 23.59
C ILE A 343 -5.75 -21.06 23.80
N HIS A 344 -4.73 -20.56 23.14
CA HIS A 344 -4.26 -19.18 23.27
C HIS A 344 -4.96 -18.20 22.31
N SER A 345 -5.96 -18.67 21.56
CA SER A 345 -6.80 -17.83 20.68
C SER A 345 -8.26 -17.92 21.11
N PRO A 346 -9.01 -16.81 21.12
CA PRO A 346 -10.45 -16.80 21.40
C PRO A 346 -11.29 -17.70 20.48
N THR A 347 -10.77 -18.00 19.28
CA THR A 347 -11.40 -18.85 18.28
C THR A 347 -10.91 -20.30 18.32
N PHE A 348 -10.07 -20.67 19.31
CA PHE A 348 -9.39 -21.97 19.41
C PHE A 348 -8.56 -22.35 18.19
N THR A 349 -8.34 -21.43 17.27
CA THR A 349 -7.51 -21.59 16.09
C THR A 349 -6.54 -20.43 15.95
N THR A 350 -5.32 -20.69 15.51
CA THR A 350 -4.35 -19.68 15.11
C THR A 350 -3.71 -20.08 13.80
N HIS A 351 -3.14 -19.12 13.10
CA HIS A 351 -2.32 -19.39 11.93
C HIS A 351 -0.96 -19.92 12.40
N LYS A 352 -0.44 -20.90 11.68
CA LYS A 352 0.94 -21.36 11.85
C LYS A 352 1.84 -20.51 10.96
N ILE A 353 2.81 -19.81 11.55
CA ILE A 353 3.78 -19.05 10.79
C ILE A 353 4.86 -19.96 10.19
N ASP A 354 5.44 -19.50 9.08
CA ASP A 354 6.68 -20.06 8.54
C ASP A 354 7.79 -19.85 9.57
N PRO A 355 8.48 -20.92 10.01
CA PRO A 355 9.56 -20.77 10.97
C PRO A 355 10.78 -20.01 10.40
N ASP A 356 10.98 -19.96 9.09
CA ASP A 356 11.97 -19.09 8.45
C ASP A 356 11.38 -17.67 8.27
N VAL A 357 11.54 -16.84 9.31
CA VAL A 357 10.98 -15.48 9.25
C VAL A 357 11.77 -14.56 8.31
N ASP A 358 12.99 -14.94 7.93
CA ASP A 358 13.80 -14.18 6.97
C ASP A 358 13.29 -14.39 5.53
N GLU A 359 12.66 -15.54 5.25
CA GLU A 359 12.07 -15.84 3.96
C GLU A 359 10.94 -14.88 3.61
N ALA A 360 10.09 -14.51 4.59
CA ALA A 360 9.02 -13.55 4.36
C ALA A 360 9.55 -12.16 4.03
N ALA A 361 10.61 -11.72 4.72
CA ALA A 361 11.26 -10.43 4.47
C ALA A 361 11.96 -10.39 3.11
N ARG A 362 12.65 -11.47 2.73
CA ARG A 362 13.24 -11.62 1.39
C ARG A 362 12.20 -11.58 0.28
N ALA A 363 11.14 -12.37 0.43
CA ALA A 363 10.07 -12.41 -0.56
C ALA A 363 9.39 -11.04 -0.75
N LEU A 364 9.22 -10.27 0.33
CA LEU A 364 8.74 -8.90 0.24
C LEU A 364 9.72 -8.01 -0.52
N MET A 365 11.01 -8.08 -0.19
CA MET A 365 12.05 -7.28 -0.84
C MET A 365 12.09 -7.57 -2.35
N GLU A 366 12.14 -8.84 -2.75
CA GLU A 366 12.13 -9.26 -4.15
C GLU A 366 10.85 -8.79 -4.87
N ASP A 367 9.70 -8.94 -4.23
CA ASP A 367 8.41 -8.50 -4.76
C ASP A 367 8.40 -6.98 -5.02
N LEU A 368 8.93 -6.20 -4.08
CA LEU A 368 8.97 -4.74 -4.17
C LEU A 368 10.04 -4.20 -5.14
N VAL A 369 11.09 -4.96 -5.42
CA VAL A 369 12.05 -4.64 -6.49
C VAL A 369 11.31 -4.50 -7.83
N TYR A 370 10.35 -5.36 -8.12
CA TYR A 370 9.52 -5.26 -9.33
C TYR A 370 8.46 -4.17 -9.30
N SER A 371 8.24 -3.51 -8.16
CA SER A 371 7.28 -2.40 -8.06
C SER A 371 7.78 -1.09 -8.69
N GLN A 372 9.08 -1.00 -8.97
CA GLN A 372 9.80 0.21 -9.42
C GLN A 372 9.79 1.36 -8.40
N GLY A 373 9.33 1.15 -7.19
CA GLY A 373 9.32 2.16 -6.12
C GLY A 373 10.54 2.14 -5.21
N LEU A 374 11.38 1.09 -5.30
CA LEU A 374 12.58 0.98 -4.48
C LEU A 374 13.77 1.69 -5.13
N ARG A 375 14.36 2.63 -4.39
CA ARG A 375 15.64 3.25 -4.74
C ARG A 375 16.82 2.44 -4.24
N ALA A 376 16.72 1.91 -3.02
CA ALA A 376 17.81 1.13 -2.42
C ALA A 376 17.29 0.01 -1.52
N ILE A 377 18.09 -1.01 -1.37
CA ILE A 377 17.89 -2.13 -0.44
C ILE A 377 19.12 -2.32 0.42
N GLY A 378 18.95 -2.81 1.63
CA GLY A 378 20.06 -3.09 2.54
C GLY A 378 19.68 -4.08 3.63
N LEU A 379 20.68 -4.43 4.44
CA LEU A 379 20.53 -5.24 5.63
C LEU A 379 21.14 -4.52 6.82
N VAL A 380 20.56 -4.69 8.00
CA VAL A 380 21.09 -4.21 9.28
C VAL A 380 20.86 -5.26 10.36
N LYS A 381 21.78 -5.40 11.31
CA LYS A 381 21.63 -6.29 12.48
C LYS A 381 20.54 -5.76 13.44
N GLY A 382 20.33 -6.45 14.54
CA GLY A 382 19.53 -5.96 15.69
C GLY A 382 18.43 -6.90 16.17
N ILE A 383 18.09 -7.98 15.43
CA ILE A 383 17.15 -8.99 15.92
C ILE A 383 17.85 -10.00 16.82
N GLY A 384 19.12 -10.30 16.55
CA GLY A 384 19.86 -11.42 17.11
C GLY A 384 19.51 -12.75 16.46
N ALA A 385 20.50 -13.55 16.12
CA ALA A 385 20.32 -14.83 15.44
C ALA A 385 19.59 -15.86 16.33
N ALA A 386 18.83 -16.74 15.68
CA ALA A 386 18.24 -17.94 16.28
C ALA A 386 18.36 -19.09 15.27
N SER A 387 18.93 -20.23 15.68
CA SER A 387 19.13 -21.37 14.81
C SER A 387 17.90 -22.29 14.77
N LYS A 388 17.87 -23.19 13.80
CA LYS A 388 16.85 -24.27 13.74
C LYS A 388 16.89 -25.20 14.96
N SER A 389 18.10 -25.43 15.51
CA SER A 389 18.29 -26.27 16.70
C SER A 389 17.92 -25.56 18.01
N THR A 390 17.93 -24.22 18.01
CA THR A 390 17.57 -23.39 19.16
C THR A 390 16.65 -22.25 18.72
N PRO A 391 15.42 -22.59 18.29
CA PRO A 391 14.48 -21.59 17.80
C PRO A 391 13.97 -20.71 18.92
N ARG A 392 13.53 -19.50 18.58
CA ARG A 392 12.72 -18.66 19.46
C ARG A 392 11.25 -18.96 19.25
N GLU A 393 10.41 -18.49 20.15
CA GLU A 393 8.96 -18.60 20.02
C GLU A 393 8.32 -17.21 19.95
N ASN A 394 7.26 -17.09 19.17
CA ASN A 394 6.44 -15.89 19.13
C ASN A 394 5.33 -15.92 20.20
N LEU A 395 4.41 -14.94 20.21
CA LEU A 395 3.31 -14.88 21.19
C LEU A 395 2.36 -16.07 21.16
N THR A 396 2.22 -16.71 20.01
CA THR A 396 1.36 -17.91 19.82
C THR A 396 2.13 -19.22 20.01
N THR A 397 3.38 -19.14 20.49
CA THR A 397 4.29 -20.30 20.70
C THR A 397 4.67 -21.01 19.40
N ASP A 398 4.64 -20.32 18.27
CA ASP A 398 5.21 -20.84 17.04
C ASP A 398 6.73 -20.67 17.06
N PRO A 399 7.49 -21.74 16.82
CA PRO A 399 8.94 -21.65 16.76
C PRO A 399 9.39 -20.93 15.49
N TYR A 400 10.42 -20.08 15.61
CA TYR A 400 11.05 -19.42 14.46
C TYR A 400 12.57 -19.34 14.60
N TYR A 401 13.24 -19.29 13.46
CA TYR A 401 14.67 -19.01 13.36
C TYR A 401 14.93 -17.83 12.39
N THR A 402 16.10 -17.19 12.57
CA THR A 402 16.49 -15.99 11.82
C THR A 402 17.99 -15.82 11.84
N ALA A 403 18.56 -15.26 10.78
CA ALA A 403 19.96 -14.78 10.74
C ALA A 403 20.19 -13.53 11.59
N GLY A 404 19.12 -12.95 12.18
CA GLY A 404 19.20 -11.82 13.09
C GLY A 404 19.27 -10.45 12.44
N ARG A 405 18.90 -10.34 11.17
CA ARG A 405 18.99 -9.12 10.36
C ARG A 405 17.60 -8.57 10.03
N ARG A 406 17.53 -7.25 9.84
CA ARG A 406 16.37 -6.53 9.28
C ARG A 406 16.64 -6.21 7.82
N SER A 407 15.68 -6.47 6.95
CA SER A 407 15.69 -5.95 5.58
C SER A 407 15.36 -4.46 5.60
N VAL A 408 16.13 -3.64 4.89
CA VAL A 408 15.94 -2.21 4.77
C VAL A 408 15.53 -1.88 3.34
N LEU A 409 14.42 -1.19 3.19
CA LEU A 409 13.82 -0.83 1.91
C LEU A 409 13.66 0.69 1.85
N LEU A 410 14.41 1.33 0.95
CA LEU A 410 14.35 2.78 0.74
C LEU A 410 13.53 3.08 -0.51
N PHE A 411 12.43 3.81 -0.32
CA PHE A 411 11.52 4.20 -1.38
C PHE A 411 11.79 5.60 -1.92
N ASP A 412 11.43 5.80 -3.17
CA ASP A 412 11.38 7.13 -3.80
C ASP A 412 10.07 7.28 -4.59
N SER A 413 9.66 8.54 -4.78
CA SER A 413 8.49 8.90 -5.57
C SER A 413 8.69 8.71 -7.08
N LYS A 414 9.94 8.58 -7.52
CA LYS A 414 10.27 8.34 -8.94
C LYS A 414 10.49 6.85 -9.20
N PRO A 415 9.95 6.33 -10.31
CA PRO A 415 10.25 4.96 -10.72
C PRO A 415 11.76 4.72 -10.88
N THR A 416 12.24 3.62 -10.33
CA THR A 416 13.64 3.19 -10.41
C THR A 416 13.71 1.88 -11.20
N SER A 417 14.59 1.80 -12.19
CA SER A 417 14.80 0.56 -12.93
C SER A 417 15.58 -0.46 -12.09
N LEU A 418 15.47 -1.76 -12.43
CA LEU A 418 16.19 -2.81 -11.71
C LEU A 418 17.70 -2.59 -11.67
N THR A 419 18.26 -1.97 -12.70
CA THR A 419 19.70 -1.70 -12.81
C THR A 419 20.15 -0.46 -12.03
N GLU A 420 19.21 0.32 -11.50
CA GLU A 420 19.48 1.55 -10.76
C GLU A 420 19.23 1.39 -9.26
N ILE A 421 18.71 0.23 -8.83
CA ILE A 421 18.51 -0.06 -7.41
C ILE A 421 19.87 -0.21 -6.73
N GLU A 422 20.10 0.62 -5.74
CA GLU A 422 21.33 0.64 -4.96
C GLU A 422 21.31 -0.45 -3.89
N VAL A 423 22.42 -1.13 -3.67
CA VAL A 423 22.63 -2.02 -2.53
C VAL A 423 23.41 -1.26 -1.48
N LEU A 424 22.78 -0.97 -0.33
CA LEU A 424 23.41 -0.25 0.76
C LEU A 424 24.53 -1.10 1.39
N PRO A 425 25.76 -0.56 1.52
CA PRO A 425 26.92 -1.32 2.00
C PRO A 425 26.98 -1.44 3.54
N TRP A 426 25.82 -1.64 4.19
CA TRP A 426 25.75 -1.67 5.65
C TRP A 426 26.09 -3.04 6.22
N GLU A 427 25.33 -4.06 5.83
CA GLU A 427 25.66 -5.46 6.11
C GLU A 427 25.75 -6.23 4.79
N PRO A 428 26.68 -7.16 4.66
CA PRO A 428 26.84 -7.91 3.41
C PRO A 428 25.66 -8.83 3.16
N PHE A 429 25.24 -8.90 1.89
CA PHE A 429 24.40 -9.98 1.40
C PHE A 429 25.27 -11.23 1.25
N GLU A 430 25.27 -12.11 2.25
CA GLU A 430 26.03 -13.33 2.21
C GLU A 430 25.52 -14.30 1.12
N ARG A 431 26.42 -15.16 0.63
CA ARG A 431 26.00 -16.33 -0.17
C ARG A 431 24.98 -17.12 0.65
N GLY A 432 23.78 -17.33 0.09
CA GLY A 432 22.67 -17.96 0.81
C GLY A 432 21.61 -16.97 1.30
N PHE A 433 21.78 -15.64 1.11
CA PHE A 433 20.67 -14.69 1.31
C PHE A 433 19.44 -15.07 0.47
N LEU A 434 19.64 -15.66 -0.69
CA LEU A 434 18.59 -16.16 -1.59
C LEU A 434 18.24 -17.65 -1.39
N LYS A 435 19.05 -18.40 -0.63
CA LYS A 435 18.75 -19.78 -0.21
C LYS A 435 19.44 -20.04 1.12
N PRO A 436 18.73 -20.49 2.17
CA PRO A 436 19.41 -21.08 3.30
C PRO A 436 20.28 -22.22 2.75
N ALA A 437 21.56 -22.24 3.10
CA ALA A 437 22.38 -23.40 2.83
C ALA A 437 21.67 -24.61 3.46
N ILE A 438 21.18 -25.50 2.63
CA ILE A 438 20.84 -26.83 3.09
C ILE A 438 22.22 -27.40 3.50
N GLU A 439 22.50 -27.40 4.79
CA GLU A 439 23.55 -28.25 5.33
C GLU A 439 23.12 -29.69 4.97
N VAL A 440 23.64 -30.17 3.88
CA VAL A 440 23.64 -31.60 3.61
C VAL A 440 24.59 -32.15 4.70
N GLU A 441 23.99 -32.69 5.77
CA GLU A 441 24.73 -33.60 6.63
C GLU A 441 25.37 -34.63 5.68
N ALA A 442 26.66 -34.54 5.52
CA ALA A 442 27.41 -35.58 4.84
C ALA A 442 27.26 -36.83 5.73
N ASP A 443 26.47 -37.79 5.26
CA ASP A 443 26.54 -39.12 5.80
C ASP A 443 28.02 -39.54 5.71
N GLU A 444 28.69 -39.53 6.85
CA GLU A 444 29.98 -40.18 6.96
C GLU A 444 29.80 -41.68 6.75
N PRO A 445 30.71 -42.34 6.00
CA PRO A 445 30.60 -43.75 5.61
C PRO A 445 30.77 -44.75 6.77
#